data_fe67f54cca36302701eb07b7d724cb4d
#
_entry.id   fe67f54cca36302701eb07b7d724cb4d
#
_cell.length_a   1.000
_cell.length_b   1.000
_cell.length_c   1.000
_cell.angle_alpha   90.00
_cell.angle_beta   90.00
_cell.angle_gamma   90.00
#
_symmetry.space_group_name_H-M   'P 1'
#
loop_
_entity.id
_entity.type
_entity.pdbx_description
1 polymer ?
#
loop_
_entity_poly.entity_id
_entity_poly.type
_entity_poly.pdbx_seq_one_letter_code
_entity_poly.pdbx_strand_id
1 'polypeptide(L)'
;MLTITALIISMLSGCGDQKETSGSNTDAPKTEMTDEERIKSAADEGKVGNWGLGNEYEIQALLTKYGKSTDYLVQSFDMDGFDDGSITLASAMTYNELGLVINDYEGGYGYGDKVGTIDMNDQGVAMLEDNIFCKKDFAKQNPNTVKAFLAASLKGWKYACENPDEAAQIVFEAGSSVSTDHQKYMAKEVAKLIKTDTKGNSVSDYGKMDEEAMQQTLDLAKKYIKLDDATAADKLKALTLDDIRDTSYLEAANSNDFGAPEKKDVSIQLKWLPQAQFMGYFVAKAKGYYDEVGLNVNIVSGGGDIGETTAVNNGTVDFGVTWVSNLISANSGGMDLLEIAQIYQRSGLVLVYKK
;
A
#
# COMPACT_ATOMS: atom_id res chain seq x y z
N MET A 1 -48.25 -44.59 -43.60
CA MET A 1 -49.57 -44.41 -44.19
C MET A 1 -49.95 -42.96 -44.10
N LEU A 2 -50.12 -42.40 -45.28
CA LEU A 2 -50.83 -41.22 -45.75
C LEU A 2 -50.31 -39.85 -45.19
N THR A 3 -49.62 -39.17 -46.03
CA THR A 3 -49.85 -38.42 -47.29
C THR A 3 -50.79 -37.22 -47.18
N ILE A 4 -50.23 -36.07 -47.62
CA ILE A 4 -50.75 -35.15 -48.64
C ILE A 4 -51.56 -33.98 -48.07
N THR A 5 -51.51 -32.71 -48.49
CA THR A 5 -50.98 -32.00 -49.66
C THR A 5 -51.05 -30.51 -49.47
N ALA A 6 -50.22 -29.78 -50.17
CA ALA A 6 -50.19 -28.35 -50.35
C ALA A 6 -51.43 -27.76 -51.00
N LEU A 7 -51.70 -26.48 -50.80
CA LEU A 7 -52.27 -25.66 -51.88
C LEU A 7 -51.85 -24.19 -51.74
N ILE A 8 -51.27 -23.69 -52.81
CA ILE A 8 -50.90 -22.30 -53.11
C ILE A 8 -52.14 -21.60 -53.67
N ILE A 9 -52.46 -20.38 -53.29
CA ILE A 9 -53.11 -19.42 -54.16
C ILE A 9 -52.55 -18.02 -53.90
N SER A 10 -51.99 -17.44 -54.93
CA SER A 10 -51.59 -16.06 -55.15
C SER A 10 -52.75 -15.16 -55.54
N MET A 11 -52.72 -13.86 -55.20
CA MET A 11 -52.94 -12.68 -56.08
C MET A 11 -53.00 -11.39 -55.24
N LEU A 12 -52.07 -10.57 -55.40
CA LEU A 12 -51.95 -9.29 -56.13
C LEU A 12 -52.68 -8.06 -55.56
N SER A 13 -51.87 -7.05 -55.32
CA SER A 13 -52.00 -5.63 -55.64
C SER A 13 -52.51 -4.66 -54.55
N GLY A 14 -51.65 -3.74 -54.18
CA GLY A 14 -51.93 -2.51 -53.50
C GLY A 14 -50.68 -1.71 -53.17
N CYS A 15 -50.27 -0.79 -54.04
CA CYS A 15 -49.19 0.19 -53.79
C CYS A 15 -49.55 1.08 -52.61
N GLY A 16 -48.56 1.29 -51.76
CA GLY A 16 -48.56 2.33 -50.75
C GLY A 16 -47.13 2.55 -50.28
N ASP A 17 -46.47 3.57 -50.80
CA ASP A 17 -45.15 4.05 -50.38
C ASP A 17 -45.18 4.42 -48.88
N GLN A 18 -44.49 3.65 -48.03
CA GLN A 18 -43.99 4.15 -46.76
C GLN A 18 -42.50 3.89 -46.72
N LYS A 19 -41.76 5.02 -46.70
CA LYS A 19 -40.34 5.08 -46.38
C LYS A 19 -40.11 4.52 -44.98
N GLU A 20 -39.69 3.29 -44.85
CA GLU A 20 -39.00 2.81 -43.64
C GLU A 20 -37.60 3.44 -43.58
N THR A 21 -37.41 4.42 -42.71
CA THR A 21 -36.11 4.82 -42.27
C THR A 21 -35.58 3.72 -41.36
N SER A 22 -34.74 2.85 -41.92
CA SER A 22 -33.92 1.96 -41.13
C SER A 22 -32.91 2.82 -40.37
N GLY A 23 -33.23 3.12 -39.11
CA GLY A 23 -32.26 3.63 -38.16
C GLY A 23 -31.24 2.55 -37.85
N SER A 24 -30.12 2.56 -38.54
CA SER A 24 -28.94 1.82 -38.09
C SER A 24 -28.48 2.47 -36.81
N ASN A 25 -28.88 1.92 -35.66
CA ASN A 25 -28.16 2.12 -34.40
C ASN A 25 -26.79 1.45 -34.56
N THR A 26 -25.85 2.18 -35.15
CA THR A 26 -24.44 1.93 -34.92
C THR A 26 -24.16 2.46 -33.53
N ASP A 27 -24.22 1.58 -32.53
CA ASP A 27 -23.56 1.87 -31.23
C ASP A 27 -22.09 2.11 -31.58
N ALA A 28 -21.69 3.37 -31.60
CA ALA A 28 -20.29 3.75 -31.63
C ALA A 28 -19.67 3.12 -30.39
N PRO A 29 -18.48 2.50 -30.48
CA PRO A 29 -17.82 1.96 -29.32
C PRO A 29 -17.71 3.10 -28.29
N LYS A 30 -18.26 2.91 -27.09
CA LYS A 30 -18.07 3.84 -25.98
C LYS A 30 -16.56 3.94 -25.76
N THR A 31 -15.99 5.09 -26.06
CA THR A 31 -14.59 5.37 -25.77
C THR A 31 -14.41 5.22 -24.26
N GLU A 32 -13.54 4.31 -23.86
CA GLU A 32 -13.24 4.12 -22.45
C GLU A 32 -12.62 5.40 -21.87
N MET A 33 -13.09 5.84 -20.71
CA MET A 33 -12.55 7.03 -20.05
C MET A 33 -11.07 6.82 -19.73
N THR A 34 -10.27 7.84 -19.94
CA THR A 34 -8.89 7.88 -19.47
C THR A 34 -8.82 8.05 -17.95
N ASP A 35 -7.68 7.74 -17.34
CA ASP A 35 -7.46 7.97 -15.91
C ASP A 35 -7.72 9.43 -15.53
N GLU A 36 -7.23 10.38 -16.33
CA GLU A 36 -7.45 11.81 -16.13
C GLU A 36 -8.93 12.18 -16.09
N GLU A 37 -9.72 11.67 -17.05
CA GLU A 37 -11.16 11.93 -17.11
C GLU A 37 -11.89 11.33 -15.90
N ARG A 38 -11.50 10.11 -15.48
CA ARG A 38 -12.06 9.45 -14.28
C ARG A 38 -11.76 10.23 -13.00
N ILE A 39 -10.50 10.66 -12.84
CA ILE A 39 -10.07 11.45 -11.68
C ILE A 39 -10.82 12.76 -11.62
N LYS A 40 -10.90 13.48 -12.74
CA LYS A 40 -11.62 14.76 -12.81
C LYS A 40 -13.11 14.60 -12.51
N SER A 41 -13.76 13.59 -13.09
CA SER A 41 -15.20 13.34 -12.85
C SER A 41 -15.47 13.00 -11.39
N ALA A 42 -14.74 12.06 -10.81
CA ALA A 42 -14.91 11.66 -9.42
C ALA A 42 -14.62 12.82 -8.45
N ALA A 43 -13.61 13.64 -8.73
CA ALA A 43 -13.30 14.83 -7.93
C ALA A 43 -14.40 15.89 -8.01
N ASP A 44 -14.99 16.14 -9.20
CA ASP A 44 -16.09 17.09 -9.39
C ASP A 44 -17.38 16.62 -8.69
N GLU A 45 -17.57 15.31 -8.57
CA GLU A 45 -18.68 14.70 -7.83
C GLU A 45 -18.43 14.61 -6.32
N GLY A 46 -17.19 14.89 -5.85
CA GLY A 46 -16.79 14.70 -4.46
C GLY A 46 -16.76 13.24 -4.02
N LYS A 47 -16.40 12.30 -4.94
CA LYS A 47 -16.46 10.84 -4.73
C LYS A 47 -15.10 10.15 -4.81
N VAL A 48 -14.05 10.84 -4.44
CA VAL A 48 -12.72 10.24 -4.24
C VAL A 48 -12.56 9.91 -2.76
N GLY A 49 -12.31 8.65 -2.43
CA GLY A 49 -12.18 8.16 -1.04
C GLY A 49 -10.74 7.95 -0.61
N ASN A 50 -10.44 8.22 0.67
CA ASN A 50 -9.20 7.85 1.33
C ASN A 50 -9.38 7.76 2.86
N TRP A 51 -8.50 7.02 3.55
CA TRP A 51 -8.57 6.80 5.01
C TRP A 51 -8.02 7.96 5.84
N GLY A 52 -7.07 8.76 5.29
CA GLY A 52 -6.42 9.84 6.04
C GLY A 52 -5.40 9.35 7.07
N LEU A 53 -4.69 8.25 6.82
CA LEU A 53 -3.72 7.64 7.74
C LEU A 53 -2.24 7.85 7.34
N GLY A 54 -1.98 8.83 6.46
CA GLY A 54 -0.65 9.18 5.97
C GLY A 54 -0.40 8.94 4.48
N ASN A 55 -1.35 8.33 3.75
CA ASN A 55 -1.32 8.17 2.30
C ASN A 55 -2.31 9.09 1.54
N GLU A 56 -3.08 9.90 2.26
CA GLU A 56 -3.91 10.95 1.67
C GLU A 56 -3.12 11.98 0.88
N TYR A 57 -1.83 12.12 1.17
CA TYR A 57 -0.96 13.07 0.49
C TYR A 57 -0.71 12.68 -0.97
N GLU A 58 -0.71 11.39 -1.30
CA GLU A 58 -0.66 10.91 -2.69
C GLU A 58 -1.94 11.28 -3.44
N ILE A 59 -3.10 11.13 -2.80
CA ILE A 59 -4.39 11.52 -3.37
C ILE A 59 -4.45 13.04 -3.57
N GLN A 60 -4.00 13.83 -2.61
CA GLN A 60 -3.93 15.28 -2.72
C GLN A 60 -2.98 15.73 -3.84
N ALA A 61 -1.84 15.04 -4.00
CA ALA A 61 -0.91 15.28 -5.08
C ALA A 61 -1.53 14.94 -6.44
N LEU A 62 -2.23 13.81 -6.55
CA LEU A 62 -2.93 13.38 -7.76
C LEU A 62 -4.02 14.39 -8.15
N LEU A 63 -4.87 14.78 -7.22
CA LEU A 63 -5.94 15.76 -7.47
C LEU A 63 -5.36 17.12 -7.91
N THR A 64 -4.28 17.59 -7.25
CA THR A 64 -3.57 18.81 -7.64
C THR A 64 -2.98 18.72 -9.04
N LYS A 65 -2.38 17.59 -9.42
CA LYS A 65 -1.82 17.33 -10.76
C LYS A 65 -2.88 17.57 -11.84
N TYR A 66 -4.13 17.21 -11.57
CA TYR A 66 -5.24 17.38 -12.51
C TYR A 66 -6.09 18.64 -12.29
N GLY A 67 -5.60 19.59 -11.48
CA GLY A 67 -6.21 20.89 -11.26
C GLY A 67 -7.51 20.83 -10.45
N LYS A 68 -7.65 19.85 -9.56
CA LYS A 68 -8.80 19.65 -8.69
C LYS A 68 -8.53 20.08 -7.25
N SER A 69 -9.60 20.29 -6.46
CA SER A 69 -9.49 20.44 -5.01
C SER A 69 -8.85 19.20 -4.40
N THR A 70 -8.10 19.39 -3.31
CA THR A 70 -7.45 18.29 -2.56
C THR A 70 -8.39 17.57 -1.60
N ASP A 71 -9.70 17.88 -1.64
CA ASP A 71 -10.71 17.28 -0.79
C ASP A 71 -10.98 15.82 -1.21
N TYR A 72 -11.20 14.98 -0.23
CA TYR A 72 -11.58 13.58 -0.41
C TYR A 72 -12.63 13.19 0.65
N LEU A 73 -13.38 12.13 0.38
CA LEU A 73 -14.26 11.51 1.37
C LEU A 73 -13.44 10.62 2.31
N VAL A 74 -13.71 10.71 3.61
CA VAL A 74 -13.15 9.76 4.56
C VAL A 74 -13.78 8.38 4.30
N GLN A 75 -12.95 7.44 3.88
CA GLN A 75 -13.33 6.07 3.56
C GLN A 75 -13.17 5.19 4.81
N SER A 76 -14.11 4.28 5.04
CA SER A 76 -13.96 3.21 6.04
C SER A 76 -12.92 2.16 5.59
N PHE A 77 -12.54 1.25 6.50
CA PHE A 77 -11.54 0.21 6.18
C PHE A 77 -12.11 -0.98 5.38
N ASP A 78 -13.40 -0.96 5.09
CA ASP A 78 -14.08 -1.84 4.13
C ASP A 78 -14.20 -1.15 2.77
N MET A 79 -14.79 -1.85 1.81
CA MET A 79 -15.05 -1.33 0.47
C MET A 79 -16.56 -1.13 0.21
N ASP A 80 -17.37 -1.02 1.26
CA ASP A 80 -18.83 -0.86 1.13
C ASP A 80 -19.20 0.42 0.40
N GLY A 81 -18.49 1.55 0.66
CA GLY A 81 -18.69 2.81 -0.06
C GLY A 81 -18.34 2.73 -1.54
N PHE A 82 -17.42 1.85 -1.93
CA PHE A 82 -17.15 1.53 -3.33
C PHE A 82 -18.26 0.64 -3.90
N ASP A 83 -18.72 -0.35 -3.13
CA ASP A 83 -19.74 -1.30 -3.57
C ASP A 83 -21.08 -0.61 -3.79
N ASP A 84 -21.51 0.29 -2.92
CA ASP A 84 -22.77 1.03 -3.04
C ASP A 84 -22.69 2.25 -4.00
N GLY A 85 -21.49 2.64 -4.43
CA GLY A 85 -21.24 3.75 -5.36
C GLY A 85 -21.26 5.14 -4.73
N SER A 86 -21.22 5.25 -3.40
CA SER A 86 -21.00 6.52 -2.70
C SER A 86 -19.57 7.04 -2.93
N ILE A 87 -18.61 6.14 -3.17
CA ILE A 87 -17.24 6.42 -3.60
C ILE A 87 -17.02 5.79 -4.98
N THR A 88 -16.66 6.58 -5.98
CA THR A 88 -16.43 6.09 -7.35
C THR A 88 -14.97 5.83 -7.67
N LEU A 89 -14.06 6.54 -6.98
CA LEU A 89 -12.63 6.24 -6.92
C LEU A 89 -12.25 5.97 -5.47
N ALA A 90 -12.16 4.71 -5.09
CA ALA A 90 -11.86 4.31 -3.72
C ALA A 90 -10.38 3.97 -3.57
N SER A 91 -9.75 4.45 -2.50
CA SER A 91 -8.41 4.02 -2.11
C SER A 91 -8.38 2.54 -1.77
N ALA A 92 -7.40 1.84 -2.28
CA ALA A 92 -7.16 0.43 -1.99
C ALA A 92 -5.66 0.15 -2.01
N MET A 93 -5.18 -0.60 -1.02
CA MET A 93 -3.83 -1.16 -1.10
C MET A 93 -3.86 -2.36 -2.03
N THR A 94 -2.91 -2.42 -2.97
CA THR A 94 -2.82 -3.53 -3.93
C THR A 94 -2.77 -4.89 -3.24
N TYR A 95 -2.16 -4.94 -2.07
CA TYR A 95 -2.00 -6.16 -1.28
C TYR A 95 -3.18 -6.46 -0.33
N ASN A 96 -4.11 -5.54 -0.11
CA ASN A 96 -5.21 -5.71 0.84
C ASN A 96 -6.57 -5.47 0.17
N GLU A 97 -7.12 -4.26 0.22
CA GLU A 97 -8.49 -3.95 -0.21
C GLU A 97 -8.74 -4.30 -1.67
N LEU A 98 -7.75 -4.11 -2.56
CA LEU A 98 -7.89 -4.53 -3.96
C LEU A 98 -8.13 -6.04 -4.06
N GLY A 99 -7.47 -6.84 -3.22
CA GLY A 99 -7.70 -8.27 -3.14
C GLY A 99 -9.12 -8.63 -2.73
N LEU A 100 -9.69 -7.90 -1.77
CA LEU A 100 -11.10 -8.07 -1.37
C LEU A 100 -12.05 -7.66 -2.50
N VAL A 101 -11.76 -6.58 -3.21
CA VAL A 101 -12.62 -6.12 -4.32
C VAL A 101 -12.68 -7.15 -5.45
N ILE A 102 -11.55 -7.71 -5.87
CA ILE A 102 -11.48 -8.56 -7.07
C ILE A 102 -11.85 -10.03 -6.83
N ASN A 103 -11.59 -10.57 -5.64
CA ASN A 103 -11.80 -11.99 -5.35
C ASN A 103 -13.17 -12.25 -4.72
N ASP A 104 -13.65 -13.51 -4.85
CA ASP A 104 -14.93 -14.00 -4.34
C ASP A 104 -14.79 -14.93 -3.12
N TYR A 105 -13.60 -14.97 -2.49
CA TYR A 105 -13.40 -15.69 -1.24
C TYR A 105 -14.10 -14.99 -0.04
N GLU A 106 -14.04 -15.59 1.14
CA GLU A 106 -14.67 -15.07 2.36
C GLU A 106 -14.25 -13.60 2.62
N GLY A 107 -15.24 -12.72 2.69
CA GLY A 107 -15.06 -11.26 2.84
C GLY A 107 -14.78 -10.50 1.54
N GLY A 108 -14.73 -11.18 0.39
CA GLY A 108 -14.50 -10.54 -0.91
C GLY A 108 -15.79 -10.10 -1.60
N TYR A 109 -15.67 -9.08 -2.46
CA TYR A 109 -16.78 -8.49 -3.22
C TYR A 109 -16.95 -9.15 -4.60
N GLY A 110 -15.96 -9.88 -5.11
CA GLY A 110 -16.05 -10.69 -6.32
C GLY A 110 -16.21 -9.92 -7.65
N TYR A 111 -15.68 -8.70 -7.71
CA TYR A 111 -15.78 -7.90 -8.95
C TYR A 111 -14.95 -8.47 -10.11
N GLY A 112 -13.87 -9.20 -9.84
CA GLY A 112 -13.01 -9.77 -10.87
C GLY A 112 -12.45 -8.70 -11.82
N ASP A 113 -12.66 -8.90 -13.11
CA ASP A 113 -12.20 -8.02 -14.19
C ASP A 113 -13.11 -6.79 -14.45
N LYS A 114 -14.22 -6.66 -13.70
CA LYS A 114 -15.16 -5.53 -13.82
C LYS A 114 -14.64 -4.22 -13.19
N VAL A 115 -13.48 -4.26 -12.56
CA VAL A 115 -12.83 -3.09 -11.97
C VAL A 115 -11.52 -2.78 -12.68
N GLY A 116 -11.10 -1.53 -12.59
CA GLY A 116 -9.78 -1.06 -13.01
C GLY A 116 -9.12 -0.31 -11.86
N THR A 117 -7.85 0.00 -12.01
CA THR A 117 -7.05 0.70 -11.00
C THR A 117 -6.28 1.85 -11.62
N ILE A 118 -6.05 2.90 -10.83
CA ILE A 118 -5.14 4.00 -11.11
C ILE A 118 -4.01 3.91 -10.09
N ASP A 119 -2.80 3.57 -10.53
CA ASP A 119 -1.62 3.34 -9.67
C ASP A 119 -0.89 4.66 -9.40
N MET A 120 -0.61 4.97 -8.13
CA MET A 120 0.07 6.20 -7.73
C MET A 120 1.50 6.28 -8.25
N ASN A 121 2.17 5.13 -8.45
CA ASN A 121 3.51 5.10 -9.06
C ASN A 121 3.45 5.53 -10.53
N ASP A 122 2.50 5.01 -11.31
CA ASP A 122 2.32 5.37 -12.73
C ASP A 122 1.92 6.84 -12.88
N GLN A 123 1.21 7.37 -11.89
CA GLN A 123 0.84 8.78 -11.84
C GLN A 123 1.99 9.70 -11.40
N GLY A 124 3.11 9.16 -10.92
CA GLY A 124 4.26 9.93 -10.46
C GLY A 124 4.03 10.71 -9.17
N VAL A 125 3.11 10.23 -8.32
CA VAL A 125 2.77 10.84 -7.02
C VAL A 125 2.95 9.87 -5.85
N ALA A 126 3.57 8.71 -6.10
CA ALA A 126 3.81 7.69 -5.09
C ALA A 126 4.69 8.19 -3.96
N MET A 127 4.34 7.80 -2.74
CA MET A 127 5.15 7.95 -1.53
C MET A 127 5.55 6.58 -0.99
N LEU A 128 6.73 6.49 -0.36
CA LEU A 128 7.20 5.24 0.22
C LEU A 128 6.43 4.93 1.50
N GLU A 129 6.10 3.65 1.65
CA GLU A 129 5.28 3.12 2.73
C GLU A 129 6.14 2.38 3.77
N ASP A 130 5.75 1.18 4.15
CA ASP A 130 6.31 0.41 5.26
C ASP A 130 7.85 0.42 5.31
N ASN A 131 8.38 1.07 6.33
CA ASN A 131 9.80 1.13 6.66
C ASN A 131 10.08 0.49 8.02
N ILE A 132 11.35 0.39 8.40
CA ILE A 132 11.77 0.10 9.78
C ILE A 132 12.40 1.34 10.36
N PHE A 133 11.94 1.75 11.54
CA PHE A 133 12.49 2.90 12.25
C PHE A 133 12.69 2.63 13.74
N CYS A 134 13.52 3.44 14.37
CA CYS A 134 13.74 3.47 15.82
C CYS A 134 14.05 4.90 16.31
N LYS A 135 14.25 5.09 17.61
CA LYS A 135 14.80 6.38 18.12
C LYS A 135 16.25 6.53 17.71
N LYS A 136 16.68 7.75 17.36
CA LYS A 136 18.09 8.06 17.08
C LYS A 136 19.00 7.72 18.26
N ASP A 137 18.59 8.05 19.47
CA ASP A 137 19.36 7.74 20.67
C ASP A 137 19.45 6.24 20.94
N PHE A 138 18.38 5.48 20.67
CA PHE A 138 18.42 4.02 20.77
C PHE A 138 19.44 3.43 19.79
N ALA A 139 19.43 3.88 18.54
CA ALA A 139 20.37 3.42 17.52
C ALA A 139 21.84 3.71 17.90
N LYS A 140 22.11 4.90 18.46
CA LYS A 140 23.45 5.27 18.92
C LYS A 140 23.92 4.45 20.13
N GLN A 141 23.02 4.14 21.05
CA GLN A 141 23.34 3.39 22.28
C GLN A 141 23.41 1.89 22.05
N ASN A 142 22.72 1.37 21.03
CA ASN A 142 22.59 -0.06 20.75
C ASN A 142 22.88 -0.39 19.27
N PRO A 143 24.02 0.04 18.71
CA PRO A 143 24.29 -0.10 17.29
C PRO A 143 24.35 -1.55 16.81
N ASN A 144 24.91 -2.48 17.60
CA ASN A 144 24.92 -3.89 17.22
C ASN A 144 23.53 -4.54 17.29
N THR A 145 22.70 -4.13 18.27
CA THR A 145 21.30 -4.56 18.35
C THR A 145 20.51 -4.16 17.10
N VAL A 146 20.68 -2.90 16.64
CA VAL A 146 20.00 -2.40 15.42
C VAL A 146 20.45 -3.18 14.18
N LYS A 147 21.75 -3.35 14.00
CA LYS A 147 22.34 -4.10 12.86
C LYS A 147 21.92 -5.57 12.86
N ALA A 148 21.96 -6.23 14.01
CA ALA A 148 21.52 -7.61 14.17
C ALA A 148 20.02 -7.77 13.86
N PHE A 149 19.19 -6.84 14.38
CA PHE A 149 17.75 -6.81 14.11
C PHE A 149 17.47 -6.67 12.61
N LEU A 150 18.16 -5.75 11.93
CA LEU A 150 18.03 -5.55 10.48
C LEU A 150 18.45 -6.81 9.71
N ALA A 151 19.63 -7.38 10.02
CA ALA A 151 20.14 -8.57 9.33
C ALA A 151 19.15 -9.74 9.40
N ALA A 152 18.59 -10.02 10.58
CA ALA A 152 17.61 -11.08 10.79
C ALA A 152 16.26 -10.76 10.12
N SER A 153 15.77 -9.52 10.24
CA SER A 153 14.52 -9.09 9.61
C SER A 153 14.59 -9.17 8.09
N LEU A 154 15.67 -8.68 7.48
CA LEU A 154 15.88 -8.73 6.02
C LEU A 154 16.02 -10.16 5.51
N LYS A 155 16.65 -11.06 6.28
CA LYS A 155 16.68 -12.50 5.99
C LYS A 155 15.26 -13.09 5.99
N GLY A 156 14.41 -12.69 6.94
CA GLY A 156 13.00 -13.06 6.99
C GLY A 156 12.20 -12.52 5.81
N TRP A 157 12.39 -11.27 5.45
CA TRP A 157 11.75 -10.65 4.29
C TRP A 157 12.15 -11.33 2.98
N LYS A 158 13.44 -11.63 2.79
CA LYS A 158 13.91 -12.36 1.62
C LYS A 158 13.24 -13.72 1.51
N TYR A 159 13.26 -14.50 2.60
CA TYR A 159 12.60 -15.82 2.63
C TYR A 159 11.10 -15.70 2.31
N ALA A 160 10.40 -14.75 2.94
CA ALA A 160 8.98 -14.54 2.76
C ALA A 160 8.62 -14.20 1.29
N CYS A 161 9.40 -13.33 0.64
CA CYS A 161 9.21 -12.98 -0.77
C CYS A 161 9.51 -14.13 -1.74
N GLU A 162 10.37 -15.06 -1.37
CA GLU A 162 10.68 -16.28 -2.14
C GLU A 162 9.67 -17.40 -1.88
N ASN A 163 8.99 -17.40 -0.71
CA ASN A 163 8.05 -18.43 -0.26
C ASN A 163 6.74 -17.81 0.26
N PRO A 164 5.99 -17.05 -0.56
CA PRO A 164 4.85 -16.26 -0.08
C PRO A 164 3.71 -17.10 0.51
N ASP A 165 3.44 -18.30 -0.02
CA ASP A 165 2.38 -19.17 0.51
C ASP A 165 2.73 -19.71 1.91
N GLU A 166 4.00 -20.06 2.17
CA GLU A 166 4.45 -20.46 3.50
C GLU A 166 4.48 -19.27 4.46
N ALA A 167 4.90 -18.09 3.99
CA ALA A 167 4.90 -16.87 4.78
C ALA A 167 3.48 -16.50 5.22
N ALA A 168 2.48 -16.61 4.34
CA ALA A 168 1.08 -16.41 4.65
C ALA A 168 0.59 -17.37 5.75
N GLN A 169 0.98 -18.65 5.68
CA GLN A 169 0.64 -19.65 6.70
C GLN A 169 1.26 -19.32 8.06
N ILE A 170 2.54 -18.91 8.09
CA ILE A 170 3.23 -18.51 9.32
C ILE A 170 2.51 -17.32 9.98
N VAL A 171 2.09 -16.33 9.19
CA VAL A 171 1.34 -15.17 9.71
C VAL A 171 -0.02 -15.59 10.26
N PHE A 172 -0.73 -16.49 9.58
CA PHE A 172 -2.01 -17.01 10.05
C PHE A 172 -1.85 -17.74 11.39
N GLU A 173 -0.85 -18.61 11.52
CA GLU A 173 -0.53 -19.35 12.76
C GLU A 173 -0.10 -18.43 13.91
N ALA A 174 0.47 -17.27 13.59
CA ALA A 174 0.81 -16.25 14.59
C ALA A 174 -0.39 -15.48 15.14
N GLY A 175 -1.62 -15.81 14.72
CA GLY A 175 -2.86 -15.28 15.28
C GLY A 175 -3.50 -14.17 14.44
N SER A 176 -3.25 -14.13 13.13
CA SER A 176 -3.99 -13.23 12.24
C SER A 176 -5.47 -13.60 12.17
N SER A 177 -6.32 -12.57 12.15
CA SER A 177 -7.79 -12.73 11.94
C SER A 177 -8.16 -12.75 10.45
N VAL A 178 -7.21 -12.50 9.55
CA VAL A 178 -7.43 -12.48 8.11
C VAL A 178 -7.49 -13.91 7.56
N SER A 179 -8.43 -14.20 6.65
CA SER A 179 -8.59 -15.53 6.07
C SER A 179 -7.33 -16.02 5.35
N THR A 180 -7.12 -17.34 5.31
CA THR A 180 -5.93 -17.94 4.69
C THR A 180 -5.80 -17.58 3.21
N ASP A 181 -6.90 -17.51 2.47
CA ASP A 181 -6.86 -17.20 1.05
C ASP A 181 -6.48 -15.74 0.81
N HIS A 182 -7.01 -14.83 1.63
CA HIS A 182 -6.62 -13.43 1.58
C HIS A 182 -5.16 -13.23 2.01
N GLN A 183 -4.67 -13.93 3.04
CA GLN A 183 -3.26 -13.91 3.44
C GLN A 183 -2.32 -14.34 2.30
N LYS A 184 -2.68 -15.39 1.54
CA LYS A 184 -1.90 -15.84 0.38
C LYS A 184 -1.88 -14.80 -0.75
N TYR A 185 -3.03 -14.17 -1.00
CA TYR A 185 -3.10 -13.05 -1.94
C TYR A 185 -2.18 -11.92 -1.48
N MET A 186 -2.33 -11.47 -0.24
CA MET A 186 -1.54 -10.39 0.35
C MET A 186 -0.04 -10.68 0.25
N ALA A 187 0.41 -11.87 0.64
CA ALA A 187 1.83 -12.21 0.63
C ALA A 187 2.46 -12.11 -0.78
N LYS A 188 1.71 -12.50 -1.81
CA LYS A 188 2.15 -12.39 -3.22
C LYS A 188 2.26 -10.95 -3.68
N GLU A 189 1.28 -10.12 -3.34
CA GLU A 189 1.29 -8.70 -3.72
C GLU A 189 2.35 -7.92 -2.93
N VAL A 190 2.50 -8.16 -1.63
CA VAL A 190 3.57 -7.58 -0.81
C VAL A 190 4.95 -7.93 -1.38
N ALA A 191 5.17 -9.18 -1.80
CA ALA A 191 6.43 -9.57 -2.42
C ALA A 191 6.73 -8.76 -3.71
N LYS A 192 5.70 -8.34 -4.46
CA LYS A 192 5.88 -7.46 -5.64
C LYS A 192 6.32 -6.07 -5.22
N LEU A 193 5.70 -5.48 -4.19
CA LEU A 193 6.04 -4.15 -3.68
C LEU A 193 7.48 -4.06 -3.17
N ILE A 194 8.00 -5.16 -2.61
CA ILE A 194 9.37 -5.23 -2.09
C ILE A 194 10.39 -5.42 -3.21
N LYS A 195 10.03 -6.20 -4.25
CA LYS A 195 10.94 -6.57 -5.35
C LYS A 195 10.86 -5.67 -6.57
N THR A 196 10.08 -4.58 -6.52
CA THR A 196 9.90 -3.66 -7.64
C THR A 196 9.95 -2.22 -7.13
N ASP A 197 10.73 -1.36 -7.77
CA ASP A 197 10.82 0.06 -7.42
C ASP A 197 9.64 0.89 -7.99
N THR A 198 9.60 2.18 -7.69
CA THR A 198 8.57 3.13 -8.18
C THR A 198 8.52 3.27 -9.70
N LYS A 199 9.57 2.83 -10.41
CA LYS A 199 9.69 2.87 -11.89
C LYS A 199 9.41 1.51 -12.53
N GLY A 200 9.07 0.48 -11.73
CA GLY A 200 8.82 -0.88 -12.22
C GLY A 200 10.07 -1.73 -12.44
N ASN A 201 11.26 -1.27 -12.03
CA ASN A 201 12.47 -2.07 -12.13
C ASN A 201 12.57 -3.07 -10.99
N SER A 202 13.24 -4.21 -11.26
CA SER A 202 13.48 -5.21 -10.22
C SER A 202 14.48 -4.71 -9.18
N VAL A 203 14.16 -4.95 -7.90
CA VAL A 203 15.01 -4.67 -6.74
C VAL A 203 15.45 -5.98 -6.11
N SER A 204 16.76 -6.13 -5.86
CA SER A 204 17.38 -7.28 -5.17
C SER A 204 17.86 -6.94 -3.76
N ASP A 205 18.06 -5.65 -3.48
CA ASP A 205 18.64 -5.14 -2.24
C ASP A 205 17.53 -4.84 -1.24
N TYR A 206 17.18 -5.83 -0.44
CA TYR A 206 16.15 -5.69 0.59
C TYR A 206 16.52 -4.62 1.60
N GLY A 207 15.57 -3.78 1.93
CA GLY A 207 15.78 -2.68 2.88
C GLY A 207 16.40 -1.41 2.29
N LYS A 208 16.71 -1.39 0.98
CA LYS A 208 17.32 -0.22 0.31
C LYS A 208 16.46 1.04 0.51
N MET A 209 17.10 2.11 0.92
CA MET A 209 16.52 3.46 0.99
C MET A 209 16.90 4.22 -0.28
N ASP A 210 16.09 4.07 -1.35
CA ASP A 210 16.34 4.69 -2.65
C ASP A 210 16.22 6.20 -2.54
N GLU A 211 17.28 6.93 -2.94
CA GLU A 211 17.39 8.36 -2.74
C GLU A 211 16.32 9.15 -3.48
N GLU A 212 16.04 8.78 -4.73
CA GLU A 212 15.06 9.50 -5.55
C GLU A 212 13.63 9.30 -5.03
N ALA A 213 13.28 8.06 -4.69
CA ALA A 213 11.95 7.74 -4.14
C ALA A 213 11.75 8.37 -2.75
N MET A 214 12.78 8.36 -1.89
CA MET A 214 12.77 9.02 -0.60
C MET A 214 12.63 10.55 -0.76
N GLN A 215 13.37 11.16 -1.70
CA GLN A 215 13.28 12.60 -1.94
C GLN A 215 11.90 12.99 -2.48
N GLN A 216 11.33 12.23 -3.40
CA GLN A 216 9.95 12.45 -3.87
C GLN A 216 8.95 12.40 -2.71
N THR A 217 9.09 11.41 -1.82
CA THR A 217 8.23 11.28 -0.63
C THR A 217 8.35 12.50 0.28
N LEU A 218 9.59 12.96 0.54
CA LEU A 218 9.84 14.14 1.37
C LEU A 218 9.27 15.42 0.73
N ASP A 219 9.43 15.58 -0.59
CA ASP A 219 8.93 16.76 -1.30
C ASP A 219 7.39 16.82 -1.30
N LEU A 220 6.72 15.68 -1.50
CA LEU A 220 5.27 15.57 -1.38
C LEU A 220 4.82 15.83 0.06
N ALA A 221 5.50 15.25 1.06
CA ALA A 221 5.21 15.50 2.47
C ALA A 221 5.31 16.98 2.82
N LYS A 222 6.40 17.67 2.40
CA LYS A 222 6.57 19.11 2.61
C LYS A 222 5.46 19.95 1.97
N LYS A 223 4.90 19.49 0.88
CA LYS A 223 3.87 20.23 0.14
C LYS A 223 2.47 20.03 0.72
N TYR A 224 2.16 18.82 1.18
CA TYR A 224 0.79 18.45 1.52
C TYR A 224 0.53 18.24 3.02
N ILE A 225 1.54 17.88 3.83
CA ILE A 225 1.36 17.81 5.28
C ILE A 225 1.10 19.23 5.81
N LYS A 226 -0.04 19.39 6.48
CA LYS A 226 -0.42 20.64 7.15
C LYS A 226 -0.25 20.45 8.64
N LEU A 227 0.56 21.29 9.26
CA LEU A 227 0.81 21.30 10.69
C LEU A 227 0.35 22.65 11.24
N ASP A 228 -0.52 22.62 12.27
CA ASP A 228 -1.07 23.82 12.89
C ASP A 228 -0.01 24.55 13.73
N ASP A 229 0.94 23.83 14.30
CA ASP A 229 2.06 24.42 15.04
C ASP A 229 3.10 25.00 14.09
N ALA A 230 3.37 26.29 14.21
CA ALA A 230 4.30 27.01 13.34
C ALA A 230 5.74 26.48 13.43
N THR A 231 6.18 26.04 14.64
CA THR A 231 7.53 25.48 14.83
C THR A 231 7.66 24.14 14.10
N ALA A 232 6.64 23.29 14.20
CA ALA A 232 6.59 22.01 13.47
C ALA A 232 6.55 22.25 11.95
N ALA A 233 5.78 23.22 11.48
CA ALA A 233 5.72 23.58 10.06
C ALA A 233 7.05 24.09 9.52
N ASP A 234 7.81 24.89 10.30
CA ASP A 234 9.13 25.36 9.90
C ASP A 234 10.18 24.23 9.95
N LYS A 235 10.08 23.31 10.91
CA LYS A 235 10.92 22.09 10.91
C LYS A 235 10.65 21.23 9.68
N LEU A 236 9.39 21.01 9.31
CA LEU A 236 9.02 20.24 8.11
C LEU A 236 9.67 20.84 6.85
N LYS A 237 9.62 22.15 6.67
CA LYS A 237 10.24 22.84 5.52
C LYS A 237 11.75 22.64 5.48
N ALA A 238 12.41 22.67 6.65
CA ALA A 238 13.86 22.54 6.78
C ALA A 238 14.35 21.08 6.71
N LEU A 239 13.48 20.10 6.94
CA LEU A 239 13.84 18.68 7.05
C LEU A 239 14.55 18.17 5.79
N THR A 240 15.61 17.39 5.96
CA THR A 240 16.36 16.72 4.88
C THR A 240 16.28 15.20 5.06
N LEU A 241 16.70 14.44 4.06
CA LEU A 241 16.78 12.98 4.18
C LEU A 241 17.74 12.54 5.29
N ASP A 242 18.86 13.26 5.46
CA ASP A 242 19.87 12.95 6.49
C ASP A 242 19.32 13.19 7.91
N ASP A 243 18.25 13.97 8.05
CA ASP A 243 17.59 14.16 9.33
C ASP A 243 16.69 12.99 9.74
N ILE A 244 16.26 12.17 8.79
CA ILE A 244 15.24 11.12 9.02
C ILE A 244 15.74 9.70 8.76
N ARG A 245 16.88 9.49 8.10
CA ARG A 245 17.43 8.17 7.77
C ARG A 245 18.93 8.05 8.07
N ASP A 246 19.38 6.79 8.25
CA ASP A 246 20.82 6.45 8.30
C ASP A 246 21.06 5.10 7.63
N THR A 247 21.71 5.11 6.46
CA THR A 247 22.00 3.91 5.66
C THR A 247 23.09 3.03 6.23
N SER A 248 23.92 3.57 7.13
CA SER A 248 25.10 2.85 7.67
C SER A 248 24.72 1.60 8.45
N TYR A 249 23.58 1.60 9.13
CA TYR A 249 23.07 0.42 9.84
C TYR A 249 22.69 -0.71 8.88
N LEU A 250 22.05 -0.37 7.75
CA LEU A 250 21.67 -1.32 6.70
C LEU A 250 22.91 -1.90 6.01
N GLU A 251 23.89 -1.07 5.67
CA GLU A 251 25.14 -1.47 5.03
C GLU A 251 25.91 -2.47 5.92
N ALA A 252 26.00 -2.17 7.22
CA ALA A 252 26.61 -3.06 8.20
C ALA A 252 25.82 -4.37 8.39
N ALA A 253 24.48 -4.31 8.43
CA ALA A 253 23.64 -5.50 8.53
C ALA A 253 23.80 -6.42 7.31
N ASN A 254 23.84 -5.87 6.11
CA ASN A 254 24.01 -6.63 4.86
C ASN A 254 25.40 -7.29 4.74
N SER A 255 26.42 -6.68 5.33
CA SER A 255 27.78 -7.24 5.39
C SER A 255 28.05 -8.09 6.62
N ASN A 256 27.05 -8.29 7.50
CA ASN A 256 27.18 -8.92 8.82
C ASN A 256 28.30 -8.29 9.68
N ASP A 257 28.49 -6.97 9.56
CA ASP A 257 29.48 -6.21 10.33
C ASP A 257 28.88 -5.68 11.63
N PHE A 258 28.68 -6.59 12.60
CA PHE A 258 28.19 -6.25 13.94
C PHE A 258 28.68 -7.27 14.98
N GLY A 259 28.80 -6.80 16.23
CA GLY A 259 29.13 -7.61 17.38
C GLY A 259 27.90 -8.17 18.09
N ALA A 260 28.09 -8.65 19.31
CA ALA A 260 26.99 -9.09 20.16
C ALA A 260 26.02 -7.92 20.43
N PRO A 261 24.69 -8.15 20.38
CA PRO A 261 23.70 -7.12 20.69
C PRO A 261 23.87 -6.56 22.12
N GLU A 262 23.77 -5.26 22.26
CA GLU A 262 23.80 -4.56 23.57
C GLU A 262 22.51 -4.83 24.36
N LYS A 263 21.37 -4.87 23.65
CA LYS A 263 20.06 -5.23 24.19
C LYS A 263 19.52 -6.43 23.42
N LYS A 264 19.24 -7.53 24.11
CA LYS A 264 18.79 -8.80 23.50
C LYS A 264 17.27 -8.91 23.38
N ASP A 265 16.54 -8.46 24.41
CA ASP A 265 15.09 -8.47 24.43
C ASP A 265 14.58 -7.18 23.80
N VAL A 266 14.09 -7.25 22.57
CA VAL A 266 13.62 -6.09 21.82
C VAL A 266 12.20 -6.31 21.30
N SER A 267 11.54 -5.21 20.95
CA SER A 267 10.16 -5.24 20.44
C SER A 267 10.04 -4.38 19.18
N ILE A 268 9.15 -4.82 18.28
CA ILE A 268 8.75 -4.05 17.10
C ILE A 268 7.24 -3.84 17.11
N GLN A 269 6.80 -2.58 16.98
CA GLN A 269 5.41 -2.19 16.81
C GLN A 269 5.05 -2.22 15.33
N LEU A 270 4.08 -3.04 14.96
CA LEU A 270 3.52 -3.02 13.61
C LEU A 270 2.64 -1.79 13.41
N LYS A 271 2.53 -1.31 12.17
CA LYS A 271 1.61 -0.22 11.81
C LYS A 271 0.15 -0.67 11.86
N TRP A 272 -0.12 -1.92 11.54
CA TRP A 272 -1.47 -2.48 11.46
C TRP A 272 -1.59 -3.81 12.20
N LEU A 273 -2.76 -4.44 12.11
CA LEU A 273 -3.02 -5.76 12.66
C LEU A 273 -2.09 -6.81 12.02
N PRO A 274 -1.81 -7.94 12.70
CA PRO A 274 -1.02 -9.04 12.14
C PRO A 274 -1.62 -9.56 10.84
N GLN A 275 -0.90 -9.37 9.75
CA GLN A 275 -1.27 -9.82 8.41
C GLN A 275 -0.03 -9.94 7.53
N ALA A 276 -0.17 -10.50 6.31
CA ALA A 276 0.98 -10.73 5.42
C ALA A 276 1.73 -9.46 5.00
N GLN A 277 1.15 -8.27 5.22
CA GLN A 277 1.85 -6.98 5.14
C GLN A 277 3.17 -6.99 5.94
N PHE A 278 3.23 -7.73 7.04
CA PHE A 278 4.38 -7.79 7.94
C PHE A 278 5.06 -9.17 7.95
N MET A 279 4.83 -9.99 6.93
CA MET A 279 5.24 -11.40 6.87
C MET A 279 6.73 -11.64 7.15
N GLY A 280 7.61 -10.71 6.77
CA GLY A 280 9.06 -10.87 6.96
C GLY A 280 9.46 -10.97 8.43
N TYR A 281 8.83 -10.22 9.32
CA TYR A 281 9.12 -10.27 10.76
C TYR A 281 8.62 -11.57 11.38
N PHE A 282 7.42 -12.02 11.00
CA PHE A 282 6.86 -13.30 11.46
C PHE A 282 7.70 -14.48 10.98
N VAL A 283 8.14 -14.46 9.72
CA VAL A 283 9.06 -15.47 9.16
C VAL A 283 10.39 -15.45 9.89
N ALA A 284 11.00 -14.27 10.13
CA ALA A 284 12.24 -14.15 10.86
C ALA A 284 12.15 -14.79 12.25
N LYS A 285 11.04 -14.56 12.95
CA LYS A 285 10.77 -15.16 14.26
C LYS A 285 10.54 -16.67 14.18
N ALA A 286 9.66 -17.14 13.29
CA ALA A 286 9.31 -18.54 13.15
C ALA A 286 10.49 -19.42 12.68
N LYS A 287 11.38 -18.86 11.85
CA LYS A 287 12.59 -19.55 11.36
C LYS A 287 13.78 -19.42 12.32
N GLY A 288 13.65 -18.73 13.44
CA GLY A 288 14.72 -18.56 14.41
C GLY A 288 15.83 -17.59 13.98
N TYR A 289 15.61 -16.74 12.95
CA TYR A 289 16.65 -15.84 12.46
C TYR A 289 17.06 -14.76 13.48
N TYR A 290 16.13 -14.36 14.35
CA TYR A 290 16.47 -13.48 15.47
C TYR A 290 17.34 -14.19 16.51
N ASP A 291 17.07 -15.47 16.80
CA ASP A 291 17.87 -16.26 17.74
C ASP A 291 19.30 -16.46 17.22
N GLU A 292 19.49 -16.66 15.90
CA GLU A 292 20.81 -16.78 15.26
C GLU A 292 21.72 -15.58 15.53
N VAL A 293 21.14 -14.38 15.67
CA VAL A 293 21.88 -13.14 15.95
C VAL A 293 21.83 -12.73 17.44
N GLY A 294 21.29 -13.59 18.29
CA GLY A 294 21.25 -13.41 19.73
C GLY A 294 20.16 -12.43 20.22
N LEU A 295 19.07 -12.25 19.45
CA LEU A 295 17.93 -11.42 19.79
C LEU A 295 16.69 -12.25 20.14
N ASN A 296 15.94 -11.80 21.16
CA ASN A 296 14.59 -12.25 21.43
C ASN A 296 13.63 -11.11 21.04
N VAL A 297 12.89 -11.29 19.93
CA VAL A 297 12.05 -10.22 19.35
C VAL A 297 10.58 -10.46 19.67
N ASN A 298 9.93 -9.47 20.30
CA ASN A 298 8.49 -9.43 20.49
C ASN A 298 7.84 -8.59 19.39
N ILE A 299 6.91 -9.18 18.61
CA ILE A 299 6.14 -8.49 17.59
C ILE A 299 4.83 -8.01 18.23
N VAL A 300 4.62 -6.69 18.25
CA VAL A 300 3.47 -6.03 18.88
C VAL A 300 2.49 -5.61 17.78
N SER A 301 1.23 -6.02 17.92
CA SER A 301 0.17 -5.67 16.99
C SER A 301 -0.04 -4.15 16.93
N GLY A 302 -0.25 -3.63 15.73
CA GLY A 302 -0.75 -2.28 15.50
C GLY A 302 -2.26 -2.22 15.38
N GLY A 303 -2.75 -1.19 14.72
CA GLY A 303 -4.16 -0.91 14.44
C GLY A 303 -4.39 0.59 14.30
N GLY A 304 -5.55 0.98 13.79
CA GLY A 304 -5.86 2.40 13.50
C GLY A 304 -5.76 3.34 14.70
N ASP A 305 -5.92 2.84 15.92
CA ASP A 305 -5.85 3.62 17.16
C ASP A 305 -4.45 3.58 17.82
N ILE A 306 -3.48 2.88 17.22
CA ILE A 306 -2.12 2.72 17.78
C ILE A 306 -1.18 3.69 17.08
N GLY A 307 -0.65 4.65 17.81
CA GLY A 307 0.39 5.55 17.34
C GLY A 307 1.78 4.90 17.43
N GLU A 308 2.21 4.19 16.40
CA GLU A 308 3.48 3.45 16.35
C GLU A 308 4.70 4.38 16.54
N THR A 309 4.67 5.57 15.94
CA THR A 309 5.71 6.58 16.12
C THR A 309 5.79 7.07 17.57
N THR A 310 4.65 7.23 18.23
CA THR A 310 4.56 7.60 19.64
C THR A 310 5.08 6.47 20.53
N ALA A 311 4.72 5.21 20.26
CA ALA A 311 5.16 4.06 21.04
C ALA A 311 6.70 3.90 21.01
N VAL A 312 7.33 4.09 19.84
CA VAL A 312 8.79 4.09 19.70
C VAL A 312 9.40 5.31 20.38
N ASN A 313 8.86 6.52 20.16
CA ASN A 313 9.39 7.74 20.73
C ASN A 313 9.39 7.72 22.27
N ASN A 314 8.37 7.13 22.88
CA ASN A 314 8.27 7.00 24.33
C ASN A 314 9.08 5.82 24.90
N GLY A 315 9.68 4.98 24.04
CA GLY A 315 10.45 3.81 24.47
C GLY A 315 9.59 2.65 24.98
N THR A 316 8.29 2.64 24.65
CA THR A 316 7.39 1.51 24.93
C THR A 316 7.80 0.29 24.11
N VAL A 317 8.28 0.52 22.90
CA VAL A 317 8.87 -0.46 21.98
C VAL A 317 10.17 0.11 21.41
N ASP A 318 11.03 -0.77 20.87
CA ASP A 318 12.37 -0.39 20.38
C ASP A 318 12.35 0.01 18.91
N PHE A 319 11.61 -0.73 18.11
CA PHE A 319 11.45 -0.53 16.68
C PHE A 319 9.99 -0.33 16.32
N GLY A 320 9.76 0.25 15.15
CA GLY A 320 8.42 0.38 14.59
C GLY A 320 8.42 0.19 13.08
N VAL A 321 7.23 -0.08 12.56
CA VAL A 321 6.92 -0.05 11.13
C VAL A 321 5.93 1.09 10.92
N THR A 322 6.24 2.02 10.01
CA THR A 322 5.33 3.11 9.64
C THR A 322 5.51 3.48 8.17
N TRP A 323 4.68 4.36 7.66
CA TRP A 323 4.88 4.99 6.37
C TRP A 323 5.82 6.18 6.50
N VAL A 324 6.63 6.46 5.47
CA VAL A 324 7.64 7.53 5.53
C VAL A 324 6.99 8.90 5.78
N SER A 325 5.78 9.14 5.25
CA SER A 325 5.01 10.36 5.52
C SER A 325 4.74 10.59 7.02
N ASN A 326 4.38 9.52 7.74
CA ASN A 326 4.11 9.57 9.18
C ASN A 326 5.40 9.82 9.98
N LEU A 327 6.52 9.21 9.56
CA LEU A 327 7.83 9.45 10.15
C LEU A 327 8.25 10.92 9.99
N ILE A 328 8.06 11.49 8.78
CA ILE A 328 8.31 12.90 8.48
C ILE A 328 7.45 13.80 9.37
N SER A 329 6.15 13.53 9.47
CA SER A 329 5.21 14.28 10.31
C SER A 329 5.61 14.23 11.79
N ALA A 330 5.96 13.04 12.31
CA ALA A 330 6.37 12.83 13.68
C ALA A 330 7.65 13.60 14.02
N ASN A 331 8.67 13.54 13.16
CA ASN A 331 9.92 14.26 13.33
C ASN A 331 9.71 15.79 13.26
N SER A 332 8.85 16.26 12.37
CA SER A 332 8.46 17.68 12.31
C SER A 332 7.77 18.12 13.59
N GLY A 333 6.93 17.26 14.18
CA GLY A 333 6.29 17.47 15.49
C GLY A 333 7.22 17.38 16.69
N GLY A 334 8.53 17.12 16.49
CA GLY A 334 9.56 17.14 17.54
C GLY A 334 9.97 15.77 18.08
N MET A 335 9.51 14.66 17.48
CA MET A 335 10.07 13.35 17.76
C MET A 335 11.47 13.24 17.13
N ASP A 336 12.29 12.32 17.64
CA ASP A 336 13.67 12.10 17.17
C ASP A 336 13.81 10.66 16.68
N LEU A 337 13.17 10.38 15.55
CA LEU A 337 13.05 9.06 14.95
C LEU A 337 13.96 8.93 13.73
N LEU A 338 14.43 7.71 13.48
CA LEU A 338 15.38 7.38 12.43
C LEU A 338 14.90 6.18 11.63
N GLU A 339 14.72 6.34 10.36
CA GLU A 339 14.55 5.23 9.42
C GLU A 339 15.89 4.50 9.23
N ILE A 340 15.86 3.19 9.34
CA ILE A 340 17.03 2.33 9.24
C ILE A 340 16.96 1.32 8.09
N ALA A 341 15.77 1.13 7.51
CA ALA A 341 15.56 0.36 6.28
C ALA A 341 14.19 0.66 5.66
N GLN A 342 14.13 0.74 4.34
CA GLN A 342 12.89 0.87 3.56
C GLN A 342 12.47 -0.51 3.04
N ILE A 343 11.36 -1.05 3.53
CA ILE A 343 10.91 -2.39 3.16
C ILE A 343 10.15 -2.36 1.84
N TYR A 344 9.08 -1.55 1.73
CA TYR A 344 8.33 -1.41 0.49
C TYR A 344 9.04 -0.42 -0.43
N GLN A 345 9.40 -0.87 -1.63
CA GLN A 345 10.21 -0.09 -2.58
C GLN A 345 9.36 0.79 -3.50
N ARG A 346 8.04 0.71 -3.36
CA ARG A 346 7.05 1.50 -4.08
C ARG A 346 5.77 1.62 -3.26
N SER A 347 4.89 2.57 -3.64
CA SER A 347 3.56 2.65 -3.06
C SER A 347 2.69 1.46 -3.48
N GLY A 348 1.92 0.94 -2.54
CA GLY A 348 0.85 -0.03 -2.81
C GLY A 348 -0.50 0.63 -3.05
N LEU A 349 -0.60 1.96 -2.94
CA LEU A 349 -1.87 2.67 -3.10
C LEU A 349 -2.31 2.74 -4.56
N VAL A 350 -3.55 2.34 -4.79
CA VAL A 350 -4.29 2.55 -6.05
C VAL A 350 -5.65 3.17 -5.76
N LEU A 351 -6.22 3.84 -6.77
CA LEU A 351 -7.64 4.15 -6.79
C LEU A 351 -8.36 3.11 -7.64
N VAL A 352 -9.31 2.38 -7.04
CA VAL A 352 -10.12 1.39 -7.74
C VAL A 352 -11.41 2.01 -8.25
N TYR A 353 -11.84 1.61 -9.48
CA TYR A 353 -13.05 2.08 -10.14
C TYR A 353 -13.81 0.94 -10.84
N LYS A 354 -15.12 1.07 -11.02
CA LYS A 354 -15.94 0.15 -11.84
C LYS A 354 -15.79 0.51 -13.32
N LYS A 355 -15.53 -0.51 -14.17
CA LYS A 355 -15.43 -0.36 -15.64
C LYS A 355 -16.80 -0.17 -16.28
#